data_3fac37f30dcc06f400c27194d66e27d0
#
_entry.id   3fac37f30dcc06f400c27194d66e27d0
#
_cell.length_a   1.000
_cell.length_b   1.000
_cell.length_c   1.000
_cell.angle_alpha   90.00
_cell.angle_beta   90.00
_cell.angle_gamma   90.00
#
_symmetry.space_group_name_H-M   'P 1'
#
loop_
_entity.id
_entity.type
_entity.pdbx_description
1 polymer ?
#
loop_
_entity_poly.entity_id
_entity_poly.type
_entity_poly.pdbx_seq_one_letter_code
_entity_poly.pdbx_strand_id
1 'polypeptide(L)'
;MLTMNGITFTYPDAPEPLFERVDAAFPIGWTAVLGDNGIGKSTLMAIARGRLRPDAGTVTPDSRGMIVGYCPQDTAVAPENLEEFAADWSPESIAIRDDLAVADDWPYRYANLSGGERKRLQIACALALHPDVLILDEPTNHVDAETRERIVSAMRGYRDIGIVVSHDVELIDATCARCVMFER
;
A
#
# COMPACT_ATOMS: atom_id res chain seq x y z
N MET A 1 -8.65 1.30 -13.75
CA MET A 1 -7.25 1.06 -14.10
C MET A 1 -6.44 2.30 -13.80
N LEU A 2 -5.37 2.19 -13.03
CA LEU A 2 -4.39 3.24 -12.79
C LEU A 2 -3.22 3.06 -13.77
N THR A 3 -2.82 4.12 -14.48
CA THR A 3 -1.70 4.10 -15.42
C THR A 3 -0.70 5.21 -15.11
N MET A 4 0.56 4.88 -15.24
CA MET A 4 1.69 5.80 -15.13
C MET A 4 2.41 5.77 -16.47
N ASN A 5 2.54 6.92 -17.14
CA ASN A 5 3.09 6.99 -18.49
C ASN A 5 4.28 7.93 -18.52
N GLY A 6 5.44 7.41 -18.93
CA GLY A 6 6.67 8.17 -19.13
C GLY A 6 7.18 8.86 -17.87
N ILE A 7 6.99 8.27 -16.70
CA ILE A 7 7.38 8.86 -15.42
C ILE A 7 8.89 8.98 -15.33
N THR A 8 9.36 10.20 -15.15
CA THR A 8 10.76 10.53 -14.86
C THR A 8 10.81 11.25 -13.51
N PHE A 9 11.74 10.89 -12.66
CA PHE A 9 11.87 11.51 -11.34
C PHE A 9 13.34 11.59 -10.88
N THR A 10 13.71 12.76 -10.39
CA THR A 10 15.01 13.07 -9.78
C THR A 10 14.80 13.64 -8.40
N TYR A 11 15.51 13.16 -7.39
CA TYR A 11 15.53 13.82 -6.08
C TYR A 11 16.30 15.16 -6.18
N PRO A 12 15.91 16.21 -5.41
CA PRO A 12 16.51 17.55 -5.53
C PRO A 12 18.03 17.59 -5.42
N ASP A 13 18.63 16.69 -4.64
CA ASP A 13 20.07 16.64 -4.38
C ASP A 13 20.79 15.54 -5.17
N ALA A 14 20.09 14.84 -6.06
CA ALA A 14 20.66 13.77 -6.86
C ALA A 14 21.18 14.30 -8.19
N PRO A 15 22.39 13.88 -8.64
CA PRO A 15 22.96 14.31 -9.94
C PRO A 15 22.29 13.64 -11.13
N GLU A 16 21.62 12.52 -10.92
CA GLU A 16 21.00 11.70 -11.96
C GLU A 16 19.57 11.33 -11.59
N PRO A 17 18.67 11.09 -12.56
CA PRO A 17 17.34 10.59 -12.32
C PRO A 17 17.36 9.26 -11.58
N LEU A 18 16.42 9.10 -10.63
CA LEU A 18 16.18 7.80 -9.99
C LEU A 18 15.64 6.81 -11.02
N PHE A 19 14.77 7.28 -11.91
CA PHE A 19 14.27 6.54 -13.06
C PHE A 19 13.82 7.49 -14.18
N GLU A 20 13.89 7.01 -15.42
CA GLU A 20 13.52 7.75 -16.62
C GLU A 20 12.48 6.98 -17.42
N ARG A 21 11.39 7.70 -17.80
CA ARG A 21 10.35 7.23 -18.74
C ARG A 21 9.73 5.89 -18.35
N VAL A 22 9.48 5.68 -17.06
CA VAL A 22 8.85 4.46 -16.55
C VAL A 22 7.37 4.46 -16.90
N ASP A 23 6.91 3.35 -17.49
CA ASP A 23 5.52 3.05 -17.76
C ASP A 23 5.04 1.92 -16.84
N ALA A 24 3.87 2.07 -16.23
CA ALA A 24 3.24 1.03 -15.44
C ALA A 24 1.71 1.11 -15.53
N ALA A 25 1.05 -0.04 -15.50
CA ALA A 25 -0.40 -0.13 -15.51
C ALA A 25 -0.90 -1.10 -14.43
N PHE A 26 -1.85 -0.62 -13.65
CA PHE A 26 -2.45 -1.35 -12.54
C PHE A 26 -3.96 -1.48 -12.79
N PRO A 27 -4.42 -2.62 -13.34
CA PRO A 27 -5.84 -2.90 -13.51
C PRO A 27 -6.49 -3.28 -12.18
N ILE A 28 -7.81 -3.48 -12.18
CA ILE A 28 -8.56 -4.06 -11.06
C ILE A 28 -7.95 -5.43 -10.68
N GLY A 29 -7.89 -5.69 -9.39
CA GLY A 29 -7.21 -6.83 -8.78
C GLY A 29 -5.78 -6.48 -8.33
N TRP A 30 -5.08 -7.45 -7.76
CA TRP A 30 -3.76 -7.24 -7.20
C TRP A 30 -2.66 -7.36 -8.26
N THR A 31 -1.75 -6.38 -8.23
CA THR A 31 -0.51 -6.38 -9.02
C THR A 31 0.68 -6.25 -8.08
N ALA A 32 1.63 -7.20 -8.16
CA ALA A 32 2.89 -7.12 -7.42
C ALA A 32 3.87 -6.20 -8.14
N VAL A 33 4.58 -5.36 -7.39
CA VAL A 33 5.71 -4.56 -7.86
C VAL A 33 7.00 -5.15 -7.31
N LEU A 34 7.81 -5.67 -8.20
CA LEU A 34 9.07 -6.36 -7.91
C LEU A 34 10.26 -5.51 -8.36
N GLY A 35 11.42 -5.77 -7.80
CA GLY A 35 12.69 -5.12 -8.16
C GLY A 35 13.60 -4.96 -6.95
N ASP A 36 14.85 -4.65 -7.19
CA ASP A 36 15.88 -4.54 -6.16
C ASP A 36 15.58 -3.46 -5.11
N ASN A 37 16.17 -3.61 -3.92
CA ASN A 37 16.07 -2.59 -2.89
C ASN A 37 16.76 -1.30 -3.36
N GLY A 38 16.11 -0.16 -3.10
CA GLY A 38 16.63 1.15 -3.49
C GLY A 38 16.40 1.54 -4.96
N ILE A 39 15.78 0.68 -5.78
CA ILE A 39 15.49 0.98 -7.20
C ILE A 39 14.42 2.07 -7.40
N GLY A 40 13.68 2.43 -6.34
CA GLY A 40 12.68 3.50 -6.42
C GLY A 40 11.23 3.04 -6.31
N LYS A 41 10.94 1.77 -5.93
CA LYS A 41 9.57 1.26 -5.80
C LYS A 41 8.67 2.15 -4.93
N SER A 42 9.12 2.47 -3.71
CA SER A 42 8.35 3.33 -2.78
C SER A 42 8.21 4.76 -3.30
N THR A 43 9.20 5.27 -4.05
CA THR A 43 9.12 6.57 -4.73
C THR A 43 8.06 6.56 -5.83
N LEU A 44 8.00 5.48 -6.64
CA LEU A 44 6.96 5.31 -7.65
C LEU A 44 5.57 5.27 -7.00
N MET A 45 5.43 4.54 -5.87
CA MET A 45 4.17 4.52 -5.11
C MET A 45 3.81 5.89 -4.53
N ALA A 46 4.81 6.68 -4.08
CA ALA A 46 4.58 8.05 -3.64
C ALA A 46 4.10 8.97 -4.77
N ILE A 47 4.59 8.77 -6.00
CA ILE A 47 4.10 9.47 -7.20
C ILE A 47 2.68 9.01 -7.54
N ALA A 48 2.41 7.69 -7.52
CA ALA A 48 1.09 7.13 -7.80
C ALA A 48 -0.01 7.72 -6.89
N ARG A 49 0.32 7.97 -5.61
CA ARG A 49 -0.60 8.58 -4.63
C ARG A 49 -0.54 10.12 -4.59
N GLY A 50 0.19 10.76 -5.50
CA GLY A 50 0.30 12.22 -5.60
C GLY A 50 1.08 12.90 -4.45
N ARG A 51 1.85 12.15 -3.66
CA ARG A 51 2.73 12.68 -2.60
C ARG A 51 4.03 13.25 -3.16
N LEU A 52 4.47 12.76 -4.31
CA LEU A 52 5.60 13.30 -5.08
C LEU A 52 5.14 13.65 -6.49
N ARG A 53 5.65 14.75 -7.00
CA ARG A 53 5.39 15.18 -8.38
C ARG A 53 6.55 14.69 -9.27
N PRO A 54 6.29 13.97 -10.35
CA PRO A 54 7.33 13.59 -11.29
C PRO A 54 7.83 14.81 -12.07
N ASP A 55 9.08 14.76 -12.54
CA ASP A 55 9.67 15.78 -13.43
C ASP A 55 9.00 15.75 -14.80
N ALA A 56 8.67 14.54 -15.28
CA ALA A 56 7.93 14.32 -16.52
C ALA A 56 7.01 13.09 -16.41
N GLY A 57 6.07 12.98 -17.32
CA GLY A 57 5.09 11.90 -17.36
C GLY A 57 3.78 12.25 -16.66
N THR A 58 2.85 11.30 -16.66
CA THR A 58 1.49 11.48 -16.13
C THR A 58 1.00 10.25 -15.39
N VAL A 59 0.21 10.47 -14.34
CA VAL A 59 -0.57 9.45 -13.63
C VAL A 59 -2.04 9.64 -13.99
N THR A 60 -2.72 8.58 -14.40
CA THR A 60 -4.13 8.63 -14.82
C THR A 60 -4.92 7.46 -14.18
N PRO A 61 -6.04 7.70 -13.50
CA PRO A 61 -6.60 9.02 -13.15
C PRO A 61 -5.66 9.84 -12.27
N ASP A 62 -5.84 11.17 -12.27
CA ASP A 62 -5.12 12.05 -11.35
C ASP A 62 -5.47 11.66 -9.91
N SER A 63 -4.47 11.60 -9.03
CA SER A 63 -4.65 11.23 -7.61
C SER A 63 -5.66 12.11 -6.85
N ARG A 64 -5.95 13.32 -7.35
CA ARG A 64 -7.01 14.19 -6.80
C ARG A 64 -8.42 13.68 -7.06
N GLY A 65 -8.60 12.78 -8.02
CA GLY A 65 -9.88 12.15 -8.38
C GLY A 65 -10.05 10.75 -7.84
N MET A 66 -9.10 10.25 -7.02
CA MET A 66 -9.11 8.91 -6.45
C MET A 66 -8.82 8.94 -4.95
N ILE A 67 -9.43 8.02 -4.21
CA ILE A 67 -9.04 7.75 -2.83
C ILE A 67 -7.96 6.67 -2.87
N VAL A 68 -6.78 6.98 -2.33
CA VAL A 68 -5.65 6.05 -2.28
C VAL A 68 -5.36 5.67 -0.83
N GLY A 69 -5.64 4.42 -0.47
CA GLY A 69 -5.21 3.83 0.79
C GLY A 69 -3.74 3.39 0.70
N TYR A 70 -2.97 3.67 1.73
CA TYR A 70 -1.55 3.30 1.77
C TYR A 70 -1.14 2.74 3.12
N CYS A 71 -0.56 1.57 3.09
CA CYS A 71 0.09 0.96 4.24
C CYS A 71 1.61 0.99 4.02
N PRO A 72 2.37 1.80 4.79
CA PRO A 72 3.82 1.91 4.66
C PRO A 72 4.54 0.64 5.15
N GLN A 73 5.79 0.45 4.70
CA GLN A 73 6.67 -0.58 5.23
C GLN A 73 6.93 -0.37 6.73
N ASP A 74 7.21 0.86 7.14
CA ASP A 74 7.51 1.22 8.54
C ASP A 74 6.24 1.16 9.40
N THR A 75 6.26 0.29 10.40
CA THR A 75 5.16 0.14 11.38
C THR A 75 5.23 1.17 12.52
N ALA A 76 6.30 1.95 12.64
CA ALA A 76 6.39 3.01 13.66
C ALA A 76 5.51 4.22 13.32
N VAL A 77 5.20 4.41 12.04
CA VAL A 77 4.35 5.52 11.57
C VAL A 77 2.88 5.18 11.79
N ALA A 78 2.20 5.93 12.66
CA ALA A 78 0.77 5.79 12.85
C ALA A 78 0.00 6.26 11.60
N PRO A 79 -1.13 5.60 11.24
CA PRO A 79 -1.98 6.06 10.15
C PRO A 79 -2.52 7.48 10.37
N GLU A 80 -2.58 8.28 9.32
CA GLU A 80 -3.11 9.66 9.39
C GLU A 80 -4.59 9.69 9.83
N ASN A 81 -5.37 8.67 9.47
CA ASN A 81 -6.79 8.53 9.79
C ASN A 81 -7.07 7.61 11.01
N LEU A 82 -6.10 7.46 11.91
CA LEU A 82 -6.23 6.54 13.06
C LEU A 82 -7.37 6.95 14.00
N GLU A 83 -7.54 8.25 14.24
CA GLU A 83 -8.60 8.78 15.11
C GLU A 83 -9.98 8.61 14.49
N GLU A 84 -10.12 8.86 13.19
CA GLU A 84 -11.35 8.64 12.43
C GLU A 84 -11.74 7.16 12.45
N PHE A 85 -10.77 6.27 12.20
CA PHE A 85 -10.99 4.83 12.27
C PHE A 85 -11.39 4.39 13.69
N ALA A 86 -10.78 4.95 14.73
CA ALA A 86 -11.12 4.64 16.13
C ALA A 86 -12.58 5.02 16.46
N ALA A 87 -13.08 6.10 15.88
CA ALA A 87 -14.43 6.60 16.12
C ALA A 87 -15.48 5.97 15.19
N ASP A 88 -15.07 5.30 14.10
CA ASP A 88 -15.97 4.69 13.13
C ASP A 88 -16.42 3.29 13.57
N TRP A 89 -17.71 3.15 13.83
CA TRP A 89 -18.40 1.91 14.20
C TRP A 89 -19.42 1.50 13.15
N SER A 90 -19.23 1.90 11.91
CA SER A 90 -20.03 1.42 10.78
C SER A 90 -19.90 -0.10 10.62
N PRO A 91 -20.89 -0.78 10.03
CA PRO A 91 -20.82 -2.21 9.76
C PRO A 91 -19.56 -2.60 8.96
N GLU A 92 -19.15 -1.76 8.03
CA GLU A 92 -17.97 -1.95 7.21
C GLU A 92 -16.68 -1.88 8.05
N SER A 93 -16.58 -0.89 8.94
CA SER A 93 -15.45 -0.73 9.83
C SER A 93 -15.33 -1.87 10.85
N ILE A 94 -16.47 -2.38 11.35
CA ILE A 94 -16.53 -3.57 12.22
C ILE A 94 -16.04 -4.80 11.46
N ALA A 95 -16.51 -5.02 10.22
CA ALA A 95 -16.06 -6.14 9.41
C ALA A 95 -14.54 -6.12 9.15
N ILE A 96 -13.96 -4.93 8.86
CA ILE A 96 -12.51 -4.75 8.69
C ILE A 96 -11.75 -5.13 9.98
N ARG A 97 -12.28 -4.72 11.16
CA ARG A 97 -11.68 -5.09 12.45
C ARG A 97 -11.70 -6.60 12.67
N ASP A 98 -12.80 -7.24 12.37
CA ASP A 98 -12.97 -8.69 12.53
C ASP A 98 -12.03 -9.47 11.59
N ASP A 99 -11.97 -9.10 10.31
CA ASP A 99 -11.12 -9.74 9.31
C ASP A 99 -9.64 -9.67 9.67
N LEU A 100 -9.19 -8.51 10.16
CA LEU A 100 -7.80 -8.26 10.54
C LEU A 100 -7.52 -8.53 12.02
N ALA A 101 -8.52 -8.96 12.81
CA ALA A 101 -8.45 -9.15 14.26
C ALA A 101 -7.83 -7.93 14.98
N VAL A 102 -8.35 -6.75 14.66
CA VAL A 102 -7.98 -5.48 15.29
C VAL A 102 -8.84 -5.28 16.53
N ALA A 103 -8.23 -5.25 17.71
CA ALA A 103 -8.97 -5.00 18.94
C ALA A 103 -9.34 -3.50 19.07
N ASP A 104 -10.46 -3.24 19.73
CA ASP A 104 -11.05 -1.89 19.83
C ASP A 104 -10.15 -0.88 20.55
N ASP A 105 -9.27 -1.36 21.41
CA ASP A 105 -8.35 -0.51 22.18
C ASP A 105 -7.04 -0.20 21.43
N TRP A 106 -6.75 -0.87 20.31
CA TRP A 106 -5.49 -0.70 19.59
C TRP A 106 -5.25 0.71 19.10
N PRO A 107 -6.21 1.45 18.52
CA PRO A 107 -5.98 2.82 18.09
C PRO A 107 -5.48 3.74 19.20
N TYR A 108 -5.92 3.50 20.45
CA TYR A 108 -5.57 4.33 21.60
C TYR A 108 -4.21 3.98 22.24
N ARG A 109 -3.59 2.87 21.84
CA ARG A 109 -2.30 2.41 22.37
C ARG A 109 -1.30 2.01 21.28
N TYR A 110 -1.39 2.63 20.10
CA TYR A 110 -0.58 2.30 18.92
C TYR A 110 0.91 2.11 19.23
N ALA A 111 1.51 2.99 20.04
CA ALA A 111 2.92 2.93 20.42
C ALA A 111 3.31 1.65 21.20
N ASN A 112 2.33 0.98 21.83
CA ASN A 112 2.56 -0.22 22.66
C ASN A 112 2.23 -1.52 21.92
N LEU A 113 1.77 -1.45 20.65
CA LEU A 113 1.46 -2.61 19.84
C LEU A 113 2.73 -3.29 19.32
N SER A 114 2.65 -4.60 19.13
CA SER A 114 3.66 -5.36 18.38
C SER A 114 3.72 -4.93 16.90
N GLY A 115 4.79 -5.28 16.19
CA GLY A 115 4.92 -4.98 14.75
C GLY A 115 3.76 -5.56 13.93
N GLY A 116 3.34 -6.79 14.20
CA GLY A 116 2.21 -7.42 13.51
C GLY A 116 0.86 -6.75 13.81
N GLU A 117 0.60 -6.38 15.07
CA GLU A 117 -0.60 -5.63 15.46
C GLU A 117 -0.64 -4.26 14.78
N ARG A 118 0.48 -3.52 14.77
CA ARG A 118 0.58 -2.23 14.05
C ARG A 118 0.31 -2.39 12.56
N LYS A 119 0.89 -3.43 11.94
CA LYS A 119 0.70 -3.70 10.52
C LYS A 119 -0.77 -3.97 10.20
N ARG A 120 -1.45 -4.81 10.98
CA ARG A 120 -2.88 -5.07 10.83
C ARG A 120 -3.72 -3.80 10.99
N LEU A 121 -3.42 -2.98 11.99
CA LEU A 121 -4.11 -1.71 12.20
C LEU A 121 -3.84 -0.71 11.07
N GLN A 122 -2.61 -0.61 10.54
CA GLN A 122 -2.30 0.23 9.38
C GLN A 122 -3.12 -0.19 8.14
N ILE A 123 -3.23 -1.50 7.88
CA ILE A 123 -4.02 -2.02 6.76
C ILE A 123 -5.51 -1.76 6.99
N ALA A 124 -6.01 -1.95 8.22
CA ALA A 124 -7.41 -1.65 8.57
C ALA A 124 -7.76 -0.18 8.32
N CYS A 125 -6.91 0.73 8.78
CA CYS A 125 -7.08 2.18 8.53
C CYS A 125 -7.06 2.52 7.03
N ALA A 126 -6.16 1.88 6.26
CA ALA A 126 -6.10 2.10 4.82
C ALA A 126 -7.36 1.60 4.09
N LEU A 127 -7.91 0.44 4.49
CA LEU A 127 -9.15 -0.12 3.96
C LEU A 127 -10.38 0.71 4.34
N ALA A 128 -10.42 1.26 5.56
CA ALA A 128 -11.52 2.07 6.05
C ALA A 128 -11.71 3.40 5.29
N LEU A 129 -10.74 3.81 4.49
CA LEU A 129 -10.89 4.92 3.55
C LEU A 129 -11.76 4.56 2.34
N HIS A 130 -12.18 3.30 2.18
CA HIS A 130 -12.86 2.78 0.98
C HIS A 130 -12.11 3.18 -0.30
N PRO A 131 -10.81 2.83 -0.41
CA PRO A 131 -9.96 3.36 -1.45
C PRO A 131 -10.30 2.76 -2.83
N ASP A 132 -10.18 3.60 -3.88
CA ASP A 132 -10.17 3.15 -5.28
C ASP A 132 -8.87 2.41 -5.61
N VAL A 133 -7.79 2.76 -4.92
CA VAL A 133 -6.46 2.13 -5.03
C VAL A 133 -5.90 1.87 -3.64
N LEU A 134 -5.58 0.61 -3.34
CA LEU A 134 -4.92 0.21 -2.10
C LEU A 134 -3.47 -0.18 -2.39
N ILE A 135 -2.53 0.49 -1.75
CA ILE A 135 -1.09 0.22 -1.88
C ILE A 135 -0.56 -0.34 -0.56
N LEU A 136 0.01 -1.53 -0.61
CA LEU A 136 0.67 -2.17 0.53
C LEU A 136 2.17 -2.28 0.26
N ASP A 137 2.98 -1.61 1.08
CA ASP A 137 4.44 -1.62 0.95
C ASP A 137 5.04 -2.59 1.99
N GLU A 138 5.57 -3.73 1.52
CA GLU A 138 6.13 -4.85 2.31
C GLU A 138 5.20 -5.28 3.47
N PRO A 139 3.93 -5.65 3.19
CA PRO A 139 2.93 -5.86 4.24
C PRO A 139 3.21 -7.07 5.14
N THR A 140 3.96 -8.06 4.67
CA THR A 140 4.28 -9.28 5.41
C THR A 140 5.70 -9.31 5.99
N ASN A 141 6.43 -8.18 5.89
CA ASN A 141 7.78 -8.12 6.41
C ASN A 141 7.80 -8.15 7.95
N HIS A 142 8.54 -9.11 8.52
CA HIS A 142 8.67 -9.31 9.97
C HIS A 142 7.36 -9.54 10.74
N VAL A 143 6.34 -10.13 10.11
CA VAL A 143 5.11 -10.53 10.78
C VAL A 143 5.08 -12.04 11.02
N ASP A 144 4.29 -12.46 12.02
CA ASP A 144 4.03 -13.87 12.30
C ASP A 144 3.07 -14.50 11.27
N ALA A 145 2.95 -15.84 11.31
CA ALA A 145 2.12 -16.59 10.37
C ALA A 145 0.63 -16.23 10.45
N GLU A 146 0.11 -15.99 11.67
CA GLU A 146 -1.30 -15.61 11.85
C GLU A 146 -1.58 -14.24 11.22
N THR A 147 -0.74 -13.26 11.50
CA THR A 147 -0.84 -11.92 10.90
C THR A 147 -0.77 -11.99 9.36
N ARG A 148 0.12 -12.83 8.82
CA ARG A 148 0.24 -13.04 7.38
C ARG A 148 -1.04 -13.61 6.77
N GLU A 149 -1.63 -14.65 7.36
CA GLU A 149 -2.89 -15.24 6.90
C GLU A 149 -4.02 -14.22 6.86
N ARG A 150 -4.13 -13.37 7.87
CA ARG A 150 -5.14 -12.31 7.94
C ARG A 150 -4.93 -11.25 6.86
N ILE A 151 -3.68 -10.87 6.60
CA ILE A 151 -3.33 -9.94 5.51
C ILE A 151 -3.74 -10.53 4.16
N VAL A 152 -3.40 -11.79 3.89
CA VAL A 152 -3.78 -12.50 2.66
C VAL A 152 -5.31 -12.56 2.52
N SER A 153 -6.03 -12.83 3.60
CA SER A 153 -7.51 -12.85 3.60
C SER A 153 -8.08 -11.48 3.25
N ALA A 154 -7.61 -10.42 3.89
CA ALA A 154 -8.03 -9.05 3.63
C ALA A 154 -7.73 -8.62 2.17
N MET A 155 -6.54 -8.97 1.66
CA MET A 155 -6.19 -8.73 0.26
C MET A 155 -7.15 -9.43 -0.71
N ARG A 156 -7.51 -10.69 -0.44
CA ARG A 156 -8.47 -11.44 -1.26
C ARG A 156 -9.89 -10.86 -1.21
N GLY A 157 -10.25 -10.19 -0.12
CA GLY A 157 -11.52 -9.49 0.04
C GLY A 157 -11.61 -8.19 -0.77
N TYR A 158 -10.48 -7.53 -1.01
CA TYR A 158 -10.43 -6.25 -1.73
C TYR A 158 -10.65 -6.43 -3.24
N ARG A 159 -11.53 -5.63 -3.85
CA ARG A 159 -12.05 -5.85 -5.20
C ARG A 159 -11.62 -4.81 -6.24
N ASP A 160 -11.05 -3.69 -5.80
CA ASP A 160 -10.59 -2.61 -6.67
C ASP A 160 -9.12 -2.76 -7.06
N ILE A 161 -8.39 -1.67 -7.25
CA ILE A 161 -7.00 -1.71 -7.70
C ILE A 161 -6.08 -1.92 -6.50
N GLY A 162 -5.51 -3.11 -6.37
CA GLY A 162 -4.52 -3.44 -5.37
C GLY A 162 -3.10 -3.41 -5.94
N ILE A 163 -2.18 -2.75 -5.24
CA ILE A 163 -0.75 -2.75 -5.55
C ILE A 163 -0.01 -3.24 -4.32
N VAL A 164 0.82 -4.24 -4.47
CA VAL A 164 1.67 -4.71 -3.38
C VAL A 164 3.13 -4.67 -3.80
N VAL A 165 3.94 -3.98 -3.01
CA VAL A 165 5.41 -4.05 -3.11
C VAL A 165 5.85 -5.13 -2.15
N SER A 166 6.41 -6.23 -2.64
CA SER A 166 6.85 -7.32 -1.79
C SER A 166 7.87 -8.22 -2.47
N HIS A 167 8.72 -8.84 -1.66
CA HIS A 167 9.61 -9.93 -2.07
C HIS A 167 9.08 -11.32 -1.59
N ASP A 168 7.94 -11.35 -0.94
CA ASP A 168 7.30 -12.54 -0.42
C ASP A 168 6.57 -13.30 -1.53
N VAL A 169 7.23 -14.33 -2.08
CA VAL A 169 6.71 -15.13 -3.19
C VAL A 169 5.38 -15.80 -2.84
N GLU A 170 5.22 -16.30 -1.60
CA GLU A 170 3.98 -16.97 -1.20
C GLU A 170 2.81 -15.99 -1.11
N LEU A 171 3.05 -14.74 -0.65
CA LEU A 171 2.05 -13.68 -0.66
C LEU A 171 1.63 -13.36 -2.10
N ILE A 172 2.61 -13.19 -2.99
CA ILE A 172 2.39 -12.85 -4.38
C ILE A 172 1.59 -13.95 -5.09
N ASP A 173 2.01 -15.19 -4.96
CA ASP A 173 1.32 -16.36 -5.56
C ASP A 173 -0.11 -16.52 -5.03
N ALA A 174 -0.33 -16.19 -3.74
CA ALA A 174 -1.63 -16.32 -3.11
C ALA A 174 -2.63 -15.22 -3.51
N THR A 175 -2.16 -14.04 -3.93
CA THR A 175 -3.01 -12.85 -4.06
C THR A 175 -2.92 -12.15 -5.42
N CYS A 176 -1.78 -12.19 -6.11
CA CYS A 176 -1.52 -11.39 -7.30
C CYS A 176 -1.71 -12.20 -8.58
N ALA A 177 -2.42 -11.62 -9.53
CA ALA A 177 -2.55 -12.20 -10.88
C ALA A 177 -1.50 -11.65 -11.85
N ARG A 178 -0.75 -10.61 -11.45
CA ARG A 178 0.21 -9.88 -12.30
C ARG A 178 1.40 -9.39 -11.48
N CYS A 179 2.53 -9.27 -12.18
CA CYS A 179 3.73 -8.64 -11.63
C CYS A 179 4.22 -7.55 -12.59
N VAL A 180 4.68 -6.45 -12.03
CA VAL A 180 5.45 -5.40 -12.73
C VAL A 180 6.88 -5.49 -12.20
N MET A 181 7.81 -5.78 -13.10
CA MET A 181 9.23 -5.83 -12.77
C MET A 181 9.84 -4.45 -12.95
N PHE A 182 10.50 -3.96 -11.91
CA PHE A 182 11.25 -2.71 -11.92
C PHE A 182 12.73 -3.08 -12.12
N GLU A 183 13.24 -2.78 -13.29
CA GLU A 183 14.64 -2.99 -13.65
C GLU A 183 15.30 -1.65 -14.02
N ARG A 184 16.61 -1.54 -13.80
CA ARG A 184 17.39 -0.39 -14.26
C ARG A 184 17.79 -0.55 -15.72
#